data_4f1b269d9b1da00af2fc70bec79fa1d1
#
_entry.id   4f1b269d9b1da00af2fc70bec79fa1d1
#
_cell.length_a   1.000
_cell.length_b   1.000
_cell.length_c   1.000
_cell.angle_alpha   90.00
_cell.angle_beta   90.00
_cell.angle_gamma   90.00
#
_symmetry.space_group_name_H-M   'P 1'
#
loop_
_entity.id
_entity.type
_entity.pdbx_description
1 polymer ?
#
loop_
_entity_poly.entity_id
_entity_poly.type
_entity_poly.pdbx_seq_one_letter_code
_entity_poly.pdbx_strand_id
1 'polypeptide(L)'
;MSALCLTVVLWSLLQKEQTIGWRSLAGFLLGISYVVRPTNSISVVLITLYVLYNDRKKFIYYFICVLMPLALLLTHSWLTYDMILPPYYLPQRLGTNPRLLEALLGNLVSPNRGLFISSPILLFSLVGVYLQAKKRQLSLNHIDPYLLVILIAHWFVISSFEYWDGGWSLGPRFFTDMIPYLVYFLLPVLREIATWRSHRVNGAFVIVLVLSTLIHFRYVTSIYPMMWNTKPVALLDAPERVWDLTDLQMLKGFCADKLEGKAPACWFPPD
;
A
#
# COMPACT_ATOMS: atom_id res chain seq x y z
N MET A 1 -2.27 0.92 11.24
CA MET A 1 -1.25 1.54 12.10
C MET A 1 0.04 1.88 11.34
N SER A 2 0.63 0.96 10.60
CA SER A 2 1.87 1.20 9.84
C SER A 2 1.74 2.37 8.83
N ALA A 3 0.69 2.41 8.00
CA ALA A 3 0.45 3.51 7.06
C ALA A 3 0.35 4.89 7.77
N LEU A 4 -0.24 4.95 8.97
CA LEU A 4 -0.28 6.18 9.76
C LEU A 4 1.13 6.62 10.18
N CYS A 5 1.95 5.68 10.65
CA CYS A 5 3.36 5.97 10.98
C CYS A 5 4.10 6.55 9.77
N LEU A 6 3.97 5.92 8.60
CA LEU A 6 4.60 6.38 7.36
C LEU A 6 4.08 7.75 6.90
N THR A 7 2.79 8.03 7.09
CA THR A 7 2.22 9.38 6.81
C THR A 7 2.88 10.44 7.69
N VAL A 8 3.01 10.16 9.00
CA VAL A 8 3.64 11.12 9.94
C VAL A 8 5.15 11.22 9.67
N VAL A 9 5.81 10.13 9.26
CA VAL A 9 7.21 10.16 8.80
C VAL A 9 7.36 11.13 7.64
N LEU A 10 6.56 10.98 6.57
CA LEU A 10 6.59 11.89 5.43
C LEU A 10 6.32 13.33 5.84
N TRP A 11 5.27 13.55 6.63
CA TRP A 11 4.93 14.88 7.12
C TRP A 11 6.08 15.51 7.92
N SER A 12 6.75 14.74 8.79
CA SER A 12 7.90 15.20 9.58
C SER A 12 9.11 15.54 8.69
N LEU A 13 9.36 14.75 7.64
CA LEU A 13 10.45 14.97 6.69
C LEU A 13 10.23 16.19 5.78
N LEU A 14 8.97 16.57 5.56
CA LEU A 14 8.56 17.66 4.68
C LEU A 14 8.42 19.01 5.41
N GLN A 15 8.65 19.08 6.73
CA GLN A 15 8.60 20.34 7.45
C GLN A 15 9.66 21.31 6.92
N LYS A 16 9.30 22.59 6.82
CA LYS A 16 10.22 23.65 6.34
C LYS A 16 11.43 23.78 7.23
N GLU A 17 11.22 23.81 8.55
CA GLU A 17 12.27 23.85 9.55
C GLU A 17 12.56 22.43 10.04
N GLN A 18 13.66 21.88 9.57
CA GLN A 18 14.10 20.55 9.96
C GLN A 18 14.80 20.61 11.32
N THR A 19 14.03 20.51 12.40
CA THR A 19 14.56 20.44 13.77
C THR A 19 15.02 19.02 14.10
N ILE A 20 15.82 18.87 15.17
CA ILE A 20 16.20 17.55 15.72
C ILE A 20 14.93 16.76 16.10
N GLY A 21 13.92 17.43 16.67
CA GLY A 21 12.66 16.80 17.06
C GLY A 21 11.94 16.15 15.89
N TRP A 22 11.83 16.82 14.74
CA TRP A 22 11.20 16.23 13.54
C TRP A 22 11.98 15.04 13.00
N ARG A 23 13.32 15.11 13.01
CA ARG A 23 14.16 13.98 12.59
C ARG A 23 14.02 12.79 13.54
N SER A 24 14.04 13.03 14.85
CA SER A 24 13.85 11.99 15.87
C SER A 24 12.48 11.35 15.77
N LEU A 25 11.42 12.13 15.60
CA LEU A 25 10.05 11.63 15.40
C LEU A 25 9.95 10.75 14.14
N ALA A 26 10.51 11.24 13.02
CA ALA A 26 10.54 10.46 11.77
C ALA A 26 11.26 9.12 11.95
N GLY A 27 12.43 9.12 12.63
CA GLY A 27 13.19 7.90 12.89
C GLY A 27 12.42 6.91 13.77
N PHE A 28 11.84 7.36 14.87
CA PHE A 28 11.10 6.53 15.80
C PHE A 28 9.88 5.86 15.13
N LEU A 29 9.07 6.65 14.42
CA LEU A 29 7.89 6.13 13.74
C LEU A 29 8.24 5.20 12.57
N LEU A 30 9.36 5.46 11.91
CA LEU A 30 9.83 4.56 10.84
C LEU A 30 10.27 3.21 11.43
N GLY A 31 10.97 3.19 12.57
CA GLY A 31 11.27 1.97 13.31
C GLY A 31 10.01 1.22 13.74
N ILE A 32 9.00 1.91 14.27
CA ILE A 32 7.69 1.32 14.59
C ILE A 32 7.03 0.72 13.35
N SER A 33 7.10 1.39 12.20
CA SER A 33 6.48 0.88 10.96
C SER A 33 7.03 -0.49 10.55
N TYR A 34 8.33 -0.72 10.75
CA TYR A 34 8.97 -2.02 10.54
C TYR A 34 8.50 -3.06 11.57
N VAL A 35 8.44 -2.69 12.85
CA VAL A 35 7.93 -3.58 13.91
C VAL A 35 6.51 -4.03 13.63
N VAL A 36 5.68 -3.19 13.01
CA VAL A 36 4.30 -3.55 12.62
C VAL A 36 4.28 -4.42 11.37
N ARG A 37 5.15 -4.13 10.38
CA ARG A 37 5.23 -4.87 9.10
C ARG A 37 6.66 -4.94 8.59
N PRO A 38 7.24 -6.16 8.49
CA PRO A 38 8.62 -6.37 8.00
C PRO A 38 8.85 -5.85 6.58
N THR A 39 7.81 -5.82 5.73
CA THR A 39 7.90 -5.29 4.36
C THR A 39 8.31 -3.82 4.31
N ASN A 40 8.14 -3.07 5.41
CA ASN A 40 8.62 -1.69 5.53
C ASN A 40 10.14 -1.57 5.70
N SER A 41 10.89 -2.68 5.75
CA SER A 41 12.36 -2.65 5.70
C SER A 41 12.89 -1.82 4.53
N ILE A 42 12.23 -1.90 3.37
CA ILE A 42 12.56 -1.10 2.19
C ILE A 42 12.46 0.39 2.50
N SER A 43 11.35 0.81 3.12
CA SER A 43 11.14 2.19 3.55
C SER A 43 12.17 2.63 4.58
N VAL A 44 12.49 1.76 5.56
CA VAL A 44 13.51 2.05 6.58
C VAL A 44 14.86 2.30 5.91
N VAL A 45 15.31 1.43 5.02
CA VAL A 45 16.61 1.57 4.35
C VAL A 45 16.64 2.84 3.49
N LEU A 46 15.68 3.03 2.61
CA LEU A 46 15.72 4.12 1.63
C LEU A 46 15.49 5.50 2.26
N ILE A 47 14.61 5.62 3.25
CA ILE A 47 14.43 6.89 3.98
C ILE A 47 15.65 7.17 4.86
N THR A 48 16.27 6.16 5.46
CA THR A 48 17.52 6.33 6.21
C THR A 48 18.65 6.83 5.31
N LEU A 49 18.78 6.27 4.08
CA LEU A 49 19.74 6.77 3.10
C LEU A 49 19.45 8.21 2.69
N TYR A 50 18.19 8.58 2.50
CA TYR A 50 17.78 9.95 2.22
C TYR A 50 18.23 10.90 3.34
N VAL A 51 17.96 10.56 4.60
CA VAL A 51 18.33 11.41 5.75
C VAL A 51 19.85 11.49 5.90
N LEU A 52 20.57 10.37 5.73
CA LEU A 52 22.02 10.32 5.77
C LEU A 52 22.65 11.23 4.70
N TYR A 53 22.09 11.23 3.49
CA TYR A 53 22.62 12.03 2.39
C TYR A 53 22.31 13.52 2.56
N ASN A 54 21.11 13.86 2.97
CA ASN A 54 20.60 15.25 2.96
C ASN A 54 20.72 15.99 4.31
N ASP A 55 20.83 15.28 5.45
CA ASP A 55 20.90 15.91 6.78
C ASP A 55 21.87 15.19 7.73
N ARG A 56 23.13 15.12 7.34
CA ARG A 56 24.20 14.43 8.09
C ARG A 56 24.33 14.91 9.53
N LYS A 57 24.08 16.21 9.78
CA LYS A 57 24.25 16.81 11.13
C LYS A 57 23.22 16.26 12.13
N LYS A 58 22.01 15.94 11.66
CA LYS A 58 20.92 15.43 12.52
C LYS A 58 20.71 13.92 12.35
N PHE A 59 21.47 13.28 11.46
CA PHE A 59 21.35 11.84 11.18
C PHE A 59 21.48 10.99 12.43
N ILE A 60 22.39 11.31 13.33
CA ILE A 60 22.62 10.51 14.54
C ILE A 60 21.37 10.46 15.44
N TYR A 61 20.67 11.57 15.62
CA TYR A 61 19.44 11.63 16.41
C TYR A 61 18.31 10.82 15.75
N TYR A 62 18.17 10.96 14.44
CA TYR A 62 17.24 10.15 13.66
C TYR A 62 17.55 8.66 13.81
N PHE A 63 18.81 8.26 13.62
CA PHE A 63 19.22 6.85 13.59
C PHE A 63 19.07 6.17 14.96
N ILE A 64 19.42 6.82 16.04
CA ILE A 64 19.18 6.34 17.40
C ILE A 64 17.67 6.07 17.59
N CYS A 65 16.81 6.98 17.16
CA CYS A 65 15.37 6.83 17.27
C CYS A 65 14.80 5.70 16.38
N VAL A 66 15.39 5.42 15.22
CA VAL A 66 15.05 4.21 14.42
C VAL A 66 15.41 2.94 15.18
N LEU A 67 16.58 2.92 15.82
CA LEU A 67 17.08 1.73 16.52
C LEU A 67 16.27 1.38 17.78
N MET A 68 15.64 2.35 18.44
CA MET A 68 14.89 2.10 19.68
C MET A 68 13.78 1.05 19.51
N PRO A 69 12.81 1.19 18.59
CA PRO A 69 11.79 0.16 18.36
C PRO A 69 12.37 -1.17 17.87
N LEU A 70 13.44 -1.12 17.07
CA LEU A 70 14.11 -2.33 16.60
C LEU A 70 14.78 -3.08 17.75
N ALA A 71 15.46 -2.40 18.66
CA ALA A 71 16.06 -3.02 19.83
C ALA A 71 15.01 -3.68 20.72
N LEU A 72 13.86 -3.02 20.92
CA LEU A 72 12.74 -3.62 21.67
C LEU A 72 12.20 -4.87 20.97
N LEU A 73 12.05 -4.87 19.64
CA LEU A 73 11.64 -6.05 18.86
C LEU A 73 12.65 -7.20 19.04
N LEU A 74 13.94 -6.93 18.89
CA LEU A 74 14.98 -7.95 19.00
C LEU A 74 15.06 -8.53 20.42
N THR A 75 14.96 -7.69 21.44
CA THR A 75 14.93 -8.11 22.85
C THR A 75 13.70 -8.98 23.13
N HIS A 76 12.52 -8.56 22.67
CA HIS A 76 11.29 -9.35 22.81
C HIS A 76 11.41 -10.70 22.08
N SER A 77 11.95 -10.70 20.87
CA SER A 77 12.13 -11.91 20.07
C SER A 77 13.05 -12.91 20.78
N TRP A 78 14.18 -12.41 21.28
CA TRP A 78 15.13 -13.24 22.03
C TRP A 78 14.53 -13.86 23.29
N LEU A 79 13.83 -13.05 24.08
CA LEU A 79 13.20 -13.52 25.34
C LEU A 79 12.02 -14.48 25.11
N THR A 80 11.35 -14.41 23.96
CA THR A 80 10.13 -15.18 23.72
C THR A 80 10.36 -16.40 22.84
N TYR A 81 11.26 -16.31 21.88
CA TYR A 81 11.46 -17.34 20.85
C TYR A 81 12.88 -17.91 20.82
N ASP A 82 13.80 -17.46 21.68
CA ASP A 82 15.23 -17.77 21.61
C ASP A 82 15.86 -17.52 20.23
N MET A 83 15.30 -16.54 19.50
CA MET A 83 15.71 -16.17 18.13
C MET A 83 15.89 -14.67 18.01
N ILE A 84 16.85 -14.23 17.17
CA ILE A 84 17.10 -12.79 16.91
C ILE A 84 15.87 -12.12 16.31
N LEU A 85 15.20 -12.78 15.36
CA LEU A 85 13.98 -12.30 14.73
C LEU A 85 12.80 -13.24 15.02
N PRO A 86 11.59 -12.70 15.24
CA PRO A 86 10.40 -13.54 15.36
C PRO A 86 10.20 -14.42 14.13
N PRO A 87 9.60 -15.62 14.25
CA PRO A 87 9.38 -16.53 13.12
C PRO A 87 8.64 -15.89 11.94
N TYR A 88 7.79 -14.90 12.21
CA TYR A 88 7.07 -14.16 11.18
C TYR A 88 7.97 -13.30 10.27
N TYR A 89 9.18 -12.92 10.74
CA TYR A 89 10.12 -12.06 10.01
C TYR A 89 11.16 -12.85 9.22
N LEU A 90 11.11 -14.17 9.27
CA LEU A 90 12.11 -15.01 8.61
C LEU A 90 11.92 -15.00 7.09
N PRO A 91 13.03 -14.94 6.32
CA PRO A 91 13.01 -14.90 4.85
C PRO A 91 12.32 -16.09 4.18
N GLN A 92 12.21 -17.25 4.88
CA GLN A 92 11.55 -18.45 4.35
C GLN A 92 10.06 -18.19 3.99
N ARG A 93 9.47 -17.13 4.54
CA ARG A 93 8.11 -16.69 4.15
C ARG A 93 8.06 -15.87 2.86
N LEU A 94 9.21 -15.41 2.40
CA LEU A 94 9.37 -14.83 1.07
C LEU A 94 9.49 -16.00 0.08
N GLY A 95 8.42 -16.74 -0.13
CA GLY A 95 8.42 -17.85 -1.08
C GLY A 95 8.77 -17.37 -2.49
N THR A 96 9.30 -18.27 -3.32
CA THR A 96 9.42 -18.00 -4.75
C THR A 96 8.06 -18.19 -5.40
N ASN A 97 7.41 -17.11 -5.78
CA ASN A 97 6.16 -17.18 -6.51
C ASN A 97 6.40 -17.65 -7.95
N PRO A 98 5.99 -18.86 -8.35
CA PRO A 98 6.17 -19.36 -9.71
C PRO A 98 5.37 -18.53 -10.74
N ARG A 99 4.35 -17.78 -10.28
CA ARG A 99 3.51 -16.91 -11.09
C ARG A 99 3.81 -15.42 -10.87
N LEU A 100 5.10 -15.07 -10.74
CA LEU A 100 5.53 -13.71 -10.44
C LEU A 100 4.98 -12.67 -11.43
N LEU A 101 4.97 -12.95 -12.73
CA LEU A 101 4.44 -12.01 -13.73
C LEU A 101 2.94 -11.80 -13.58
N GLU A 102 2.20 -12.85 -13.29
CA GLU A 102 0.77 -12.75 -12.97
C GLU A 102 0.55 -11.90 -11.72
N ALA A 103 1.34 -12.12 -10.67
CA ALA A 103 1.27 -11.34 -9.42
C ALA A 103 1.61 -9.86 -9.62
N LEU A 104 2.63 -9.55 -10.43
CA LEU A 104 2.98 -8.17 -10.77
C LEU A 104 1.82 -7.44 -11.46
N LEU A 105 1.21 -8.07 -12.46
CA LEU A 105 0.05 -7.49 -13.14
C LEU A 105 -1.18 -7.49 -12.23
N GLY A 106 -1.46 -8.62 -11.56
CA GLY A 106 -2.63 -8.81 -10.72
C GLY A 106 -2.70 -7.81 -9.57
N ASN A 107 -1.59 -7.53 -8.92
CA ASN A 107 -1.50 -6.52 -7.87
C ASN A 107 -1.85 -5.10 -8.35
N LEU A 108 -1.71 -4.81 -9.63
CA LEU A 108 -2.06 -3.50 -10.19
C LEU A 108 -3.47 -3.45 -10.77
N VAL A 109 -3.86 -4.48 -11.55
CA VAL A 109 -5.04 -4.39 -12.44
C VAL A 109 -6.02 -5.56 -12.33
N SER A 110 -5.82 -6.56 -11.45
CA SER A 110 -6.83 -7.62 -11.35
C SER A 110 -8.16 -7.04 -10.84
N PRO A 111 -9.30 -7.55 -11.33
CA PRO A 111 -10.63 -7.05 -10.95
C PRO A 111 -10.90 -7.09 -9.45
N ASN A 112 -10.34 -8.08 -8.76
CA ASN A 112 -10.64 -8.35 -7.35
C ASN A 112 -9.52 -7.98 -6.39
N ARG A 113 -8.27 -7.78 -6.87
CA ARG A 113 -7.08 -7.47 -6.05
C ARG A 113 -6.24 -6.31 -6.57
N GLY A 114 -6.58 -5.76 -7.74
CA GLY A 114 -5.81 -4.69 -8.35
C GLY A 114 -5.91 -3.36 -7.61
N LEU A 115 -4.77 -2.74 -7.39
CA LEU A 115 -4.65 -1.43 -6.73
C LEU A 115 -5.45 -0.36 -7.46
N PHE A 116 -5.29 -0.27 -8.78
CA PHE A 116 -5.95 0.76 -9.59
C PHE A 116 -7.43 0.46 -9.87
N ILE A 117 -7.86 -0.79 -9.71
CA ILE A 117 -9.27 -1.15 -9.79
C ILE A 117 -9.99 -0.78 -8.49
N SER A 118 -9.39 -1.11 -7.34
CA SER A 118 -9.97 -0.77 -6.02
C SER A 118 -9.86 0.72 -5.69
N SER A 119 -8.83 1.39 -6.19
CA SER A 119 -8.53 2.80 -5.91
C SER A 119 -8.15 3.55 -7.20
N PRO A 120 -9.09 3.77 -8.15
CA PRO A 120 -8.80 4.40 -9.44
C PRO A 120 -8.17 5.79 -9.31
N ILE A 121 -8.42 6.52 -8.23
CA ILE A 121 -7.82 7.82 -7.95
C ILE A 121 -6.28 7.77 -7.95
N LEU A 122 -5.69 6.64 -7.58
CA LEU A 122 -4.25 6.47 -7.51
C LEU A 122 -3.57 6.42 -8.89
N LEU A 123 -4.33 6.28 -9.99
CA LEU A 123 -3.80 6.49 -11.34
C LEU A 123 -3.24 7.91 -11.51
N PHE A 124 -3.84 8.90 -10.85
CA PHE A 124 -3.33 10.26 -10.87
C PHE A 124 -2.00 10.41 -10.12
N SER A 125 -1.62 9.47 -9.24
CA SER A 125 -0.28 9.47 -8.65
C SER A 125 0.81 9.26 -9.70
N LEU A 126 0.54 8.51 -10.77
CA LEU A 126 1.46 8.34 -11.90
C LEU A 126 1.65 9.67 -12.66
N VAL A 127 0.57 10.43 -12.82
CA VAL A 127 0.64 11.80 -13.37
C VAL A 127 1.48 12.69 -12.45
N GLY A 128 1.32 12.56 -11.15
CA GLY A 128 2.12 13.30 -10.16
C GLY A 128 3.62 12.97 -10.25
N VAL A 129 3.98 11.69 -10.39
CA VAL A 129 5.37 11.28 -10.65
C VAL A 129 5.91 11.95 -11.91
N TYR A 130 5.13 11.94 -13.01
CA TYR A 130 5.51 12.61 -14.25
C TYR A 130 5.74 14.12 -14.06
N LEU A 131 4.85 14.81 -13.32
CA LEU A 131 4.98 16.24 -13.03
C LEU A 131 6.24 16.55 -12.22
N GLN A 132 6.57 15.71 -11.23
CA GLN A 132 7.81 15.84 -10.43
C GLN A 132 9.05 15.59 -11.28
N ALA A 133 9.03 14.58 -12.15
CA ALA A 133 10.11 14.30 -13.08
C ALA A 133 10.36 15.51 -14.01
N LYS A 134 9.30 16.10 -14.57
CA LYS A 134 9.38 17.28 -15.42
C LYS A 134 9.97 18.50 -14.69
N LYS A 135 9.69 18.65 -13.39
CA LYS A 135 10.24 19.73 -12.55
C LYS A 135 11.67 19.42 -12.06
N ARG A 136 12.32 18.35 -12.55
CA ARG A 136 13.66 17.86 -12.13
C ARG A 136 13.79 17.56 -10.62
N GLN A 137 12.69 17.21 -9.97
CA GLN A 137 12.70 16.86 -8.56
C GLN A 137 13.10 15.39 -8.30
N LEU A 138 13.42 14.62 -9.35
CA LEU A 138 13.99 13.27 -9.23
C LEU A 138 15.51 13.30 -9.03
N SER A 139 16.03 14.30 -8.34
CA SER A 139 17.42 14.36 -7.90
C SER A 139 17.55 13.77 -6.49
N LEU A 140 18.70 13.19 -6.15
CA LEU A 140 18.96 12.58 -4.83
C LEU A 140 18.84 13.55 -3.65
N ASN A 141 18.81 14.87 -3.91
CA ASN A 141 18.57 15.89 -2.91
C ASN A 141 17.09 16.00 -2.49
N HIS A 142 16.18 15.40 -3.27
CA HIS A 142 14.75 15.35 -2.99
C HIS A 142 14.33 13.96 -2.49
N ILE A 143 13.22 13.90 -1.78
CA ILE A 143 12.69 12.63 -1.28
C ILE A 143 12.04 11.79 -2.39
N ASP A 144 11.62 12.42 -3.49
CA ASP A 144 10.86 11.82 -4.57
C ASP A 144 11.47 10.54 -5.17
N PRO A 145 12.77 10.48 -5.54
CA PRO A 145 13.36 9.27 -6.10
C PRO A 145 13.38 8.11 -5.09
N TYR A 146 13.57 8.41 -3.80
CA TYR A 146 13.54 7.38 -2.77
C TYR A 146 12.15 6.79 -2.61
N LEU A 147 11.10 7.63 -2.61
CA LEU A 147 9.71 7.16 -2.54
C LEU A 147 9.33 6.33 -3.77
N LEU A 148 9.78 6.72 -4.97
CA LEU A 148 9.53 5.98 -6.19
C LEU A 148 10.19 4.59 -6.14
N VAL A 149 11.46 4.52 -5.68
CA VAL A 149 12.16 3.25 -5.51
C VAL A 149 11.48 2.39 -4.44
N ILE A 150 11.00 2.99 -3.33
CA ILE A 150 10.21 2.26 -2.32
C ILE A 150 8.98 1.63 -2.94
N LEU A 151 8.19 2.40 -3.71
CA LEU A 151 6.98 1.90 -4.37
C LEU A 151 7.26 0.72 -5.30
N ILE A 152 8.28 0.83 -6.15
CA ILE A 152 8.66 -0.22 -7.11
C ILE A 152 9.18 -1.47 -6.37
N ALA A 153 10.09 -1.28 -5.41
CA ALA A 153 10.67 -2.40 -4.67
C ALA A 153 9.63 -3.11 -3.80
N HIS A 154 8.74 -2.36 -3.15
CA HIS A 154 7.66 -2.96 -2.36
C HIS A 154 6.68 -3.74 -3.24
N TRP A 155 6.27 -3.18 -4.39
CA TRP A 155 5.44 -3.89 -5.36
C TRP A 155 6.07 -5.21 -5.81
N PHE A 156 7.38 -5.19 -6.11
CA PHE A 156 8.11 -6.40 -6.48
C PHE A 156 8.12 -7.43 -5.32
N VAL A 157 8.43 -6.99 -4.10
CA VAL A 157 8.49 -7.87 -2.92
C VAL A 157 7.13 -8.52 -2.62
N ILE A 158 6.02 -7.75 -2.62
CA ILE A 158 4.70 -8.34 -2.37
C ILE A 158 4.26 -9.28 -3.49
N SER A 159 4.69 -9.03 -4.73
CA SER A 159 4.41 -9.92 -5.86
C SER A 159 5.24 -11.21 -5.82
N SER A 160 6.35 -11.21 -5.07
CA SER A 160 7.16 -12.41 -4.85
C SER A 160 6.54 -13.39 -3.86
N PHE A 161 5.51 -12.98 -3.10
CA PHE A 161 4.83 -13.87 -2.17
C PHE A 161 4.00 -14.90 -2.93
N GLU A 162 3.99 -16.14 -2.43
CA GLU A 162 3.15 -17.20 -2.97
C GLU A 162 1.67 -16.79 -2.98
N TYR A 163 1.19 -16.21 -1.87
CA TYR A 163 -0.18 -15.68 -1.73
C TYR A 163 -0.20 -14.16 -1.94
N TRP A 164 0.24 -13.72 -3.12
CA TRP A 164 0.32 -12.30 -3.51
C TRP A 164 -1.04 -11.59 -3.48
N ASP A 165 -2.13 -12.34 -3.63
CA ASP A 165 -3.50 -11.83 -3.57
C ASP A 165 -3.93 -11.33 -2.18
N GLY A 166 -3.11 -11.61 -1.14
CA GLY A 166 -3.37 -11.22 0.24
C GLY A 166 -4.34 -12.14 0.98
N GLY A 167 -4.78 -13.26 0.37
CA GLY A 167 -5.66 -14.25 0.99
C GLY A 167 -6.97 -13.63 1.47
N TRP A 168 -7.37 -13.92 2.70
CA TRP A 168 -8.61 -13.39 3.27
C TRP A 168 -8.52 -11.89 3.55
N SER A 169 -8.80 -11.07 2.54
CA SER A 169 -8.71 -9.62 2.61
C SER A 169 -9.71 -8.92 1.70
N LEU A 170 -9.78 -7.60 1.82
CA LEU A 170 -10.54 -6.70 0.95
C LEU A 170 -9.56 -5.95 0.05
N GLY A 171 -9.72 -6.11 -1.27
CA GLY A 171 -8.85 -5.46 -2.25
C GLY A 171 -7.35 -5.70 -2.03
N PRO A 172 -6.48 -4.77 -2.47
CA PRO A 172 -5.02 -4.92 -2.47
C PRO A 172 -4.40 -4.59 -1.11
N ARG A 173 -4.66 -5.41 -0.11
CA ARG A 173 -4.25 -5.22 1.29
C ARG A 173 -2.74 -4.95 1.47
N PHE A 174 -1.90 -5.55 0.66
CA PHE A 174 -0.45 -5.39 0.78
C PHE A 174 0.06 -4.00 0.37
N PHE A 175 -0.73 -3.25 -0.40
CA PHE A 175 -0.41 -1.87 -0.76
C PHE A 175 -0.77 -0.83 0.32
N THR A 176 -1.39 -1.23 1.42
CA THR A 176 -1.82 -0.29 2.47
C THR A 176 -0.69 0.61 2.94
N ASP A 177 0.54 0.08 3.06
CA ASP A 177 1.71 0.84 3.50
C ASP A 177 2.29 1.76 2.41
N MET A 178 1.91 1.54 1.15
CA MET A 178 2.32 2.37 0.03
C MET A 178 1.38 3.54 -0.23
N ILE A 179 0.17 3.51 0.35
CA ILE A 179 -0.83 4.58 0.18
C ILE A 179 -0.28 5.97 0.55
N PRO A 180 0.45 6.16 1.67
CA PRO A 180 1.02 7.47 1.99
C PRO A 180 1.92 8.02 0.89
N TYR A 181 2.73 7.17 0.25
CA TYR A 181 3.65 7.57 -0.81
C TYR A 181 2.91 7.87 -2.12
N LEU A 182 1.89 7.08 -2.45
CA LEU A 182 1.02 7.34 -3.61
C LEU A 182 0.23 8.63 -3.42
N VAL A 183 -0.31 8.89 -2.23
CA VAL A 183 -0.98 10.15 -1.89
C VAL A 183 -0.01 11.33 -1.95
N TYR A 184 1.23 11.16 -1.53
CA TYR A 184 2.25 12.20 -1.70
C TYR A 184 2.38 12.62 -3.18
N PHE A 185 2.41 11.66 -4.10
CA PHE A 185 2.46 11.95 -5.54
C PHE A 185 1.13 12.48 -6.10
N LEU A 186 0.01 12.43 -5.38
CA LEU A 186 -1.22 13.15 -5.75
C LEU A 186 -1.14 14.65 -5.48
N LEU A 187 -0.31 15.11 -4.52
CA LEU A 187 -0.22 16.52 -4.13
C LEU A 187 0.15 17.45 -5.31
N PRO A 188 1.13 17.12 -6.17
CA PRO A 188 1.41 17.92 -7.37
C PRO A 188 0.21 18.05 -8.29
N VAL A 189 -0.56 16.97 -8.46
CA VAL A 189 -1.75 16.95 -9.32
C VAL A 189 -2.83 17.87 -8.76
N LEU A 190 -3.08 17.82 -7.45
CA LEU A 190 -4.05 18.71 -6.79
C LEU A 190 -3.71 20.19 -6.96
N ARG A 191 -2.41 20.53 -6.94
CA ARG A 191 -1.95 21.91 -7.17
C ARG A 191 -2.19 22.33 -8.63
N GLU A 192 -1.97 21.45 -9.58
CA GLU A 192 -2.15 21.73 -11.02
C GLU A 192 -3.64 21.74 -11.40
N ILE A 193 -4.50 20.89 -10.80
CA ILE A 193 -5.95 20.87 -11.07
C ILE A 193 -6.59 22.24 -10.88
N ALA A 194 -6.16 23.01 -9.88
CA ALA A 194 -6.67 24.35 -9.63
C ALA A 194 -6.34 25.33 -10.80
N THR A 195 -5.27 25.04 -11.55
CA THR A 195 -4.81 25.85 -12.68
C THR A 195 -5.26 25.29 -14.04
N TRP A 196 -5.63 24.02 -14.09
CA TRP A 196 -6.11 23.36 -15.32
C TRP A 196 -7.46 23.91 -15.76
N ARG A 197 -7.50 24.54 -16.90
CA ARG A 197 -8.76 25.02 -17.53
C ARG A 197 -9.57 23.88 -18.16
N SER A 198 -9.10 22.64 -18.11
CA SER A 198 -9.76 21.49 -18.72
C SER A 198 -10.82 20.89 -17.80
N HIS A 199 -12.09 21.24 -18.03
CA HIS A 199 -13.22 20.63 -17.32
C HIS A 199 -13.26 19.10 -17.43
N ARG A 200 -12.74 18.52 -18.53
CA ARG A 200 -12.68 17.06 -18.74
C ARG A 200 -11.75 16.38 -17.75
N VAL A 201 -10.54 16.92 -17.53
CA VAL A 201 -9.57 16.34 -16.60
C VAL A 201 -10.04 16.49 -15.16
N ASN A 202 -10.58 17.67 -14.82
CA ASN A 202 -11.13 17.91 -13.50
C ASN A 202 -12.34 16.99 -13.22
N GLY A 203 -13.22 16.82 -14.21
CA GLY A 203 -14.34 15.88 -14.14
C GLY A 203 -13.89 14.43 -13.96
N ALA A 204 -12.90 13.97 -14.74
CA ALA A 204 -12.33 12.64 -14.59
C ALA A 204 -11.73 12.40 -13.19
N PHE A 205 -11.00 13.39 -12.65
CA PHE A 205 -10.45 13.30 -11.30
C PHE A 205 -11.56 13.12 -10.25
N VAL A 206 -12.62 13.94 -10.32
CA VAL A 206 -13.76 13.85 -9.38
C VAL A 206 -14.47 12.51 -9.53
N ILE A 207 -14.70 12.03 -10.74
CA ILE A 207 -15.37 10.74 -10.99
C ILE A 207 -14.57 9.60 -10.34
N VAL A 208 -13.26 9.49 -10.61
CA VAL A 208 -12.47 8.39 -10.05
C VAL A 208 -12.26 8.53 -8.54
N LEU A 209 -12.28 9.75 -7.99
CA LEU A 209 -12.28 9.98 -6.55
C LEU A 209 -13.56 9.44 -5.91
N VAL A 210 -14.72 9.77 -6.48
CA VAL A 210 -16.03 9.28 -6.01
C VAL A 210 -16.09 7.75 -6.12
N LEU A 211 -15.68 7.18 -7.25
CA LEU A 211 -15.64 5.72 -7.44
C LEU A 211 -14.75 5.04 -6.39
N SER A 212 -13.53 5.54 -6.18
CA SER A 212 -12.63 5.01 -5.15
C SER A 212 -13.28 5.05 -3.76
N THR A 213 -13.91 6.18 -3.43
CA THR A 213 -14.59 6.36 -2.14
C THR A 213 -15.75 5.38 -1.98
N LEU A 214 -16.58 5.19 -3.01
CA LEU A 214 -17.70 4.26 -2.98
C LEU A 214 -17.26 2.81 -2.82
N ILE A 215 -16.19 2.39 -3.52
CA ILE A 215 -15.64 1.05 -3.38
C ILE A 215 -15.16 0.80 -1.95
N HIS A 216 -14.37 1.71 -1.38
CA HIS A 216 -13.87 1.56 -0.01
C HIS A 216 -14.99 1.69 1.03
N PHE A 217 -15.96 2.58 0.82
CA PHE A 217 -17.15 2.67 1.67
C PHE A 217 -17.89 1.33 1.71
N ARG A 218 -18.09 0.70 0.54
CA ARG A 218 -18.68 -0.62 0.44
C ARG A 218 -17.89 -1.70 1.20
N TYR A 219 -16.58 -1.70 1.10
CA TYR A 219 -15.72 -2.64 1.83
C TYR A 219 -15.85 -2.48 3.36
N VAL A 220 -16.06 -1.27 3.85
CA VAL A 220 -16.18 -1.01 5.31
C VAL A 220 -17.59 -1.28 5.85
N THR A 221 -18.63 -1.01 5.04
CA THR A 221 -20.02 -1.06 5.51
C THR A 221 -20.72 -2.39 5.28
N SER A 222 -20.09 -3.32 4.52
CA SER A 222 -20.70 -4.60 4.16
C SER A 222 -19.80 -5.78 4.45
N ILE A 223 -20.38 -6.85 4.99
CA ILE A 223 -19.69 -8.12 5.22
C ILE A 223 -19.52 -8.95 3.93
N TYR A 224 -20.40 -8.76 2.95
CA TYR A 224 -20.41 -9.60 1.74
C TYR A 224 -19.10 -9.59 0.94
N PRO A 225 -18.41 -8.45 0.72
CA PRO A 225 -17.10 -8.46 0.10
C PRO A 225 -16.06 -9.30 0.85
N MET A 226 -16.15 -9.40 2.19
CA MET A 226 -15.27 -10.26 2.97
C MET A 226 -15.62 -11.74 2.77
N MET A 227 -16.92 -12.08 2.71
CA MET A 227 -17.39 -13.44 2.47
C MET A 227 -17.01 -13.96 1.08
N TRP A 228 -16.74 -13.06 0.11
CA TRP A 228 -16.23 -13.44 -1.22
C TRP A 228 -14.97 -14.31 -1.14
N ASN A 229 -14.14 -14.13 -0.13
CA ASN A 229 -12.89 -14.89 0.04
C ASN A 229 -13.11 -16.38 0.31
N THR A 230 -14.31 -16.76 0.77
CA THR A 230 -14.64 -18.15 1.18
C THR A 230 -15.81 -18.74 0.41
N LYS A 231 -16.67 -17.92 -0.19
CA LYS A 231 -17.88 -18.39 -0.86
C LYS A 231 -17.96 -17.88 -2.31
N PRO A 232 -18.43 -18.69 -3.29
CA PRO A 232 -18.93 -20.07 -3.17
C PRO A 232 -17.80 -21.09 -2.94
N VAL A 233 -16.56 -20.77 -3.33
CA VAL A 233 -15.35 -21.60 -3.15
C VAL A 233 -14.28 -20.72 -2.53
N ALA A 234 -13.48 -21.26 -1.63
CA ALA A 234 -12.40 -20.47 -1.01
C ALA A 234 -11.37 -20.02 -2.06
N LEU A 235 -10.85 -18.80 -1.91
CA LEU A 235 -9.88 -18.24 -2.84
C LEU A 235 -8.61 -19.09 -2.93
N LEU A 236 -8.24 -19.78 -1.85
CA LEU A 236 -7.10 -20.71 -1.83
C LEU A 236 -7.29 -21.91 -2.77
N ASP A 237 -8.55 -22.36 -2.95
CA ASP A 237 -8.89 -23.50 -3.78
C ASP A 237 -9.19 -23.10 -5.24
N ALA A 238 -9.45 -21.80 -5.48
CA ALA A 238 -9.78 -21.24 -6.79
C ALA A 238 -9.09 -19.87 -6.97
N PRO A 239 -7.74 -19.82 -7.05
CA PRO A 239 -6.99 -18.57 -7.12
C PRO A 239 -7.26 -17.75 -8.40
N GLU A 240 -7.75 -18.39 -9.48
CA GLU A 240 -8.17 -17.74 -10.72
C GLU A 240 -9.33 -16.75 -10.52
N ARG A 241 -10.09 -16.85 -9.43
CA ARG A 241 -11.18 -15.93 -9.08
C ARG A 241 -10.70 -14.47 -8.94
N VAL A 242 -9.42 -14.24 -8.71
CA VAL A 242 -8.89 -12.85 -8.69
C VAL A 242 -9.06 -12.14 -10.03
N TRP A 243 -9.19 -12.92 -11.14
CA TRP A 243 -9.37 -12.41 -12.49
C TRP A 243 -10.82 -12.48 -13.01
N ASP A 244 -11.73 -13.06 -12.23
CA ASP A 244 -13.12 -13.23 -12.65
C ASP A 244 -13.87 -11.88 -12.61
N LEU A 245 -14.25 -11.41 -13.80
CA LEU A 245 -15.05 -10.20 -13.99
C LEU A 245 -16.54 -10.43 -13.66
N THR A 246 -16.99 -11.68 -13.62
CA THR A 246 -18.39 -12.02 -13.32
C THR A 246 -18.64 -12.17 -11.82
N ASP A 247 -17.58 -12.35 -11.01
CA ASP A 247 -17.65 -12.48 -9.55
C ASP A 247 -16.80 -11.40 -8.87
N LEU A 248 -17.19 -10.14 -9.01
CA LEU A 248 -16.45 -9.01 -8.45
C LEU A 248 -16.65 -8.90 -6.95
N GLN A 249 -15.53 -8.94 -6.19
CA GLN A 249 -15.54 -8.81 -4.73
C GLN A 249 -16.29 -7.54 -4.26
N MET A 250 -16.07 -6.40 -4.91
CA MET A 250 -16.69 -5.14 -4.54
C MET A 250 -18.21 -5.12 -4.75
N LEU A 251 -18.72 -5.93 -5.67
CA LEU A 251 -20.14 -6.03 -5.99
C LEU A 251 -20.85 -7.16 -5.25
N LYS A 252 -20.13 -8.00 -4.50
CA LYS A 252 -20.72 -9.11 -3.77
C LYS A 252 -21.81 -8.64 -2.83
N GLY A 253 -23.01 -9.28 -2.93
CA GLY A 253 -24.19 -8.94 -2.14
C GLY A 253 -25.03 -7.75 -2.67
N PHE A 254 -24.68 -7.17 -3.83
CA PHE A 254 -25.57 -6.22 -4.52
C PHE A 254 -26.56 -6.90 -5.46
N CYS A 255 -26.23 -8.07 -5.95
CA CYS A 255 -27.16 -8.80 -6.78
C CYS A 255 -28.26 -9.36 -5.91
N ALA A 256 -29.32 -8.60 -5.76
CA ALA A 256 -30.60 -9.09 -5.34
C ALA A 256 -31.29 -9.68 -6.56
N ASP A 257 -31.82 -10.87 -6.36
CA ASP A 257 -32.93 -11.47 -7.06
C ASP A 257 -32.69 -12.30 -8.32
N LYS A 258 -32.88 -13.59 -8.06
CA LYS A 258 -33.91 -14.48 -8.67
C LYS A 258 -34.45 -14.02 -10.04
N LEU A 259 -33.58 -13.82 -10.99
CA LEU A 259 -34.03 -13.99 -12.35
C LEU A 259 -33.54 -15.37 -12.79
N GLU A 260 -34.52 -16.30 -12.86
CA GLU A 260 -34.44 -17.59 -13.53
C GLU A 260 -33.57 -18.71 -12.91
N GLY A 261 -33.79 -19.07 -11.64
CA GLY A 261 -33.42 -20.44 -11.18
C GLY A 261 -31.93 -20.79 -11.13
N LYS A 262 -31.05 -19.92 -11.63
CA LYS A 262 -29.60 -20.01 -11.51
C LYS A 262 -29.13 -18.94 -10.51
N ALA A 263 -28.57 -19.39 -9.40
CA ALA A 263 -27.94 -18.44 -8.45
C ALA A 263 -26.89 -17.62 -9.21
N PRO A 264 -27.02 -16.28 -9.30
CA PRO A 264 -25.97 -15.47 -9.90
C PRO A 264 -24.69 -15.61 -9.05
N ALA A 265 -23.54 -15.53 -9.68
CA ALA A 265 -22.23 -15.65 -9.02
C ALA A 265 -22.05 -14.68 -7.82
N CYS A 266 -22.88 -13.66 -7.74
CA CYS A 266 -22.88 -12.65 -6.67
C CYS A 266 -23.86 -12.96 -5.52
N TRP A 267 -24.60 -14.07 -5.54
CA TRP A 267 -25.61 -14.40 -4.55
C TRP A 267 -25.12 -15.44 -3.55
N PHE A 268 -25.43 -15.20 -2.26
CA PHE A 268 -25.36 -16.21 -1.21
C PHE A 268 -26.77 -16.64 -0.89
N PRO A 269 -27.11 -17.94 -0.94
CA PRO A 269 -28.34 -18.42 -0.35
C PRO A 269 -28.31 -18.01 1.14
N PRO A 270 -29.45 -17.60 1.71
CA PRO A 270 -29.59 -17.65 3.15
C PRO A 270 -29.31 -19.08 3.60
N ASP A 271 -28.68 -19.25 4.75
CA ASP A 271 -28.33 -20.54 5.36
C ASP A 271 -29.50 -21.51 5.37
#